data_dac98d8f351d1f444231f94d955e125e
#
_entry.id   dac98d8f351d1f444231f94d955e125e
#
_cell.length_a   1.000
_cell.length_b   1.000
_cell.length_c   1.000
_cell.angle_alpha   90.00
_cell.angle_beta   90.00
_cell.angle_gamma   90.00
#
_symmetry.space_group_name_H-M   'P 1'
#
loop_
_entity.id
_entity.type
_entity.pdbx_description
1 polymer ?
#
loop_
_entity_poly.entity_id
_entity_poly.type
_entity_poly.pdbx_seq_one_letter_code
_entity_poly.pdbx_strand_id
1 'polypeptide(L)'
;MRDHGCHIVFCPDPTPTPVLAHAIIHNKLEGGVNITASHNPAAYNGLKFSGPDGGPALPEITKDIEIRAAALADDGVSYHDIKDDFERLDPREPYFEQLKKMIRFDVLTKAKGNFAYDALHGCGAGWLDRILADHGMQVESIRTKRNVLFDGTGPDPSEDNLEPLKKLVIEKKSLAGLATDGDADRFGILDRNGAFIQPNHILGLVFDYLLETRGLKLGASRSVATTHLMDAVGKLHDVKVYETPVGFKYIGPLLRAGKIIIGGEESAGMTIHGHLPEKDGILACLLVAEMIAARNASLMDQLRDLFRRVGSEFWPVRMNLHLPDETQKKLPDRLRENFSEFAGHRVAKTDRTDGLKLIFDDGSWVLMRPSGTEPVARIYTEASKPAAAEKLAEDAKAWITQ
;
A
#
# COMPACT_ATOMS: atom_id res chain seq x y z
N MET A 1 -30.42 -4.37 -3.00
CA MET A 1 -29.88 -5.48 -2.19
C MET A 1 -30.93 -6.06 -1.25
N ARG A 2 -31.55 -5.24 -0.38
CA ARG A 2 -32.61 -5.70 0.55
C ARG A 2 -33.80 -6.32 -0.18
N ASP A 3 -34.31 -5.67 -1.22
CA ASP A 3 -35.42 -6.16 -2.04
C ASP A 3 -35.12 -7.48 -2.77
N HIS A 4 -33.85 -7.88 -2.81
CA HIS A 4 -33.36 -9.15 -3.31
C HIS A 4 -33.02 -10.15 -2.20
N GLY A 5 -33.53 -9.92 -0.97
CA GLY A 5 -33.37 -10.85 0.16
C GLY A 5 -31.99 -10.79 0.86
N CYS A 6 -31.17 -9.79 0.58
CA CYS A 6 -29.89 -9.63 1.30
C CYS A 6 -30.13 -9.02 2.69
N HIS A 7 -29.59 -9.64 3.72
CA HIS A 7 -29.44 -9.02 5.03
C HIS A 7 -28.27 -8.02 4.96
N ILE A 8 -28.53 -6.77 5.29
CA ILE A 8 -27.53 -5.69 5.20
C ILE A 8 -27.18 -5.23 6.60
N VAL A 9 -25.87 -5.25 6.88
CA VAL A 9 -25.25 -4.64 8.06
C VAL A 9 -24.52 -3.38 7.63
N PHE A 10 -24.74 -2.27 8.29
CA PHE A 10 -24.28 -0.95 7.87
C PHE A 10 -23.35 -0.31 8.90
N CYS A 11 -22.16 0.12 8.47
CA CYS A 11 -21.28 0.97 9.28
C CYS A 11 -21.72 2.42 9.11
N PRO A 12 -22.22 3.09 10.18
CA PRO A 12 -22.81 4.43 10.06
C PRO A 12 -21.76 5.52 9.83
N ASP A 13 -20.53 5.30 10.27
CA ASP A 13 -19.44 6.24 10.14
C ASP A 13 -18.48 5.84 9.01
N PRO A 14 -17.72 6.79 8.44
CA PRO A 14 -16.64 6.48 7.50
C PRO A 14 -15.68 5.43 8.08
N THR A 15 -15.60 4.29 7.43
CA THR A 15 -14.88 3.12 7.93
C THR A 15 -13.72 2.79 7.00
N PRO A 16 -12.49 2.64 7.53
CA PRO A 16 -11.33 2.21 6.74
C PRO A 16 -11.56 0.91 5.97
N THR A 17 -11.01 0.83 4.77
CA THR A 17 -11.09 -0.40 3.95
C THR A 17 -10.60 -1.65 4.73
N PRO A 18 -9.45 -1.64 5.45
CA PRO A 18 -9.03 -2.79 6.24
C PRO A 18 -9.99 -3.12 7.40
N VAL A 19 -10.64 -2.13 7.97
CA VAL A 19 -11.62 -2.36 9.04
C VAL A 19 -12.87 -3.05 8.51
N LEU A 20 -13.34 -2.65 7.32
CA LEU A 20 -14.44 -3.34 6.64
C LEU A 20 -14.04 -4.80 6.31
N ALA A 21 -12.83 -5.02 5.80
CA ALA A 21 -12.30 -6.37 5.53
C ALA A 21 -12.29 -7.23 6.81
N HIS A 22 -11.86 -6.66 7.93
CA HIS A 22 -11.93 -7.33 9.22
C HIS A 22 -13.36 -7.64 9.65
N ALA A 23 -14.29 -6.68 9.51
CA ALA A 23 -15.69 -6.85 9.88
C ALA A 23 -16.37 -7.98 9.11
N ILE A 24 -16.07 -8.14 7.81
CA ILE A 24 -16.55 -9.25 6.98
C ILE A 24 -16.12 -10.59 7.57
N ILE A 25 -14.84 -10.76 7.87
CA ILE A 25 -14.29 -12.01 8.43
C ILE A 25 -14.84 -12.26 9.83
N HIS A 26 -14.78 -11.25 10.71
CA HIS A 26 -15.19 -11.35 12.11
C HIS A 26 -16.65 -11.75 12.27
N ASN A 27 -17.53 -11.14 11.48
CA ASN A 27 -18.96 -11.39 11.52
C ASN A 27 -19.42 -12.47 10.55
N LYS A 28 -18.50 -13.14 9.82
CA LYS A 28 -18.79 -14.20 8.85
C LYS A 28 -19.80 -13.76 7.79
N LEU A 29 -19.62 -12.54 7.26
CA LEU A 29 -20.49 -11.99 6.22
C LEU A 29 -20.10 -12.58 4.86
N GLU A 30 -21.08 -12.65 3.94
CA GLU A 30 -20.89 -13.14 2.56
C GLU A 30 -20.01 -12.21 1.69
N GLY A 31 -19.83 -10.96 2.14
CA GLY A 31 -18.99 -9.95 1.48
C GLY A 31 -19.29 -8.56 1.97
N GLY A 32 -18.62 -7.57 1.40
CA GLY A 32 -18.82 -6.17 1.73
C GLY A 32 -18.65 -5.25 0.54
N VAL A 33 -19.31 -4.11 0.61
CA VAL A 33 -19.22 -3.03 -0.38
C VAL A 33 -18.67 -1.79 0.31
N ASN A 34 -17.61 -1.23 -0.24
CA ASN A 34 -17.02 0.03 0.20
C ASN A 34 -17.13 1.07 -0.91
N ILE A 35 -17.64 2.26 -0.58
CA ILE A 35 -17.73 3.41 -1.49
C ILE A 35 -16.49 4.27 -1.24
N THR A 36 -15.51 4.20 -2.14
CA THR A 36 -14.23 4.90 -1.99
C THR A 36 -13.53 5.07 -3.34
N ALA A 37 -12.80 6.16 -3.48
CA ALA A 37 -11.80 6.33 -4.54
C ALA A 37 -10.36 6.20 -4.02
N SER A 38 -10.18 5.67 -2.79
CA SER A 38 -8.88 5.50 -2.13
C SER A 38 -8.10 6.83 -2.06
N HIS A 39 -6.97 6.93 -2.73
CA HIS A 39 -6.08 8.09 -2.75
C HIS A 39 -6.36 9.08 -3.90
N ASN A 40 -7.34 8.81 -4.74
CA ASN A 40 -7.65 9.68 -5.88
C ASN A 40 -8.22 11.04 -5.43
N PRO A 41 -8.07 12.10 -6.27
CA PRO A 41 -8.67 13.40 -6.01
C PRO A 41 -10.19 13.35 -5.82
N ALA A 42 -10.75 14.39 -5.19
CA ALA A 42 -12.18 14.49 -4.83
C ALA A 42 -13.18 14.34 -5.99
N ALA A 43 -12.74 14.58 -7.24
CA ALA A 43 -13.57 14.39 -8.42
C ALA A 43 -13.85 12.91 -8.75
N TYR A 44 -13.11 11.97 -8.14
CA TYR A 44 -13.26 10.54 -8.36
C TYR A 44 -14.07 9.91 -7.24
N ASN A 45 -14.83 8.88 -7.60
CA ASN A 45 -15.46 7.98 -6.65
C ASN A 45 -15.51 6.57 -7.25
N GLY A 46 -15.78 5.57 -6.43
CA GLY A 46 -15.83 4.19 -6.87
C GLY A 46 -16.48 3.27 -5.86
N LEU A 47 -16.65 2.03 -6.27
CA LEU A 47 -17.20 0.96 -5.46
C LEU A 47 -16.21 -0.19 -5.45
N LYS A 48 -15.78 -0.60 -4.27
CA LYS A 48 -14.97 -1.81 -4.05
C LYS A 48 -15.86 -2.91 -3.49
N PHE A 49 -15.73 -4.12 -4.03
CA PHE A 49 -16.34 -5.32 -3.47
C PHE A 49 -15.28 -6.22 -2.86
N SER A 50 -15.50 -6.66 -1.63
CA SER A 50 -14.69 -7.65 -0.92
C SER A 50 -15.49 -8.92 -0.69
N GLY A 51 -14.86 -10.06 -0.92
CA GLY A 51 -15.47 -11.38 -0.69
C GLY A 51 -15.55 -11.77 0.80
N PRO A 52 -16.07 -12.97 1.10
CA PRO A 52 -16.24 -13.43 2.49
C PRO A 52 -14.91 -13.62 3.23
N ASP A 53 -13.80 -13.66 2.52
CA ASP A 53 -12.45 -13.69 3.07
C ASP A 53 -11.88 -12.31 3.42
N GLY A 54 -12.65 -11.23 3.20
CA GLY A 54 -12.25 -9.85 3.43
C GLY A 54 -11.27 -9.31 2.39
N GLY A 55 -10.77 -10.13 1.49
CA GLY A 55 -9.84 -9.70 0.45
C GLY A 55 -10.53 -9.00 -0.73
N PRO A 56 -9.76 -8.26 -1.56
CA PRO A 56 -10.29 -7.63 -2.76
C PRO A 56 -10.75 -8.69 -3.74
N ALA A 57 -11.91 -8.47 -4.36
CA ALA A 57 -12.48 -9.39 -5.33
C ALA A 57 -11.55 -9.62 -6.53
N LEU A 58 -11.53 -10.86 -7.02
CA LEU A 58 -10.78 -11.24 -8.21
C LEU A 58 -11.38 -10.61 -9.47
N PRO A 59 -10.59 -10.40 -10.54
CA PRO A 59 -11.05 -9.71 -11.76
C PRO A 59 -12.28 -10.35 -12.43
N GLU A 60 -12.39 -11.67 -12.37
CA GLU A 60 -13.56 -12.38 -12.91
C GLU A 60 -14.85 -12.02 -12.17
N ILE A 61 -14.77 -11.81 -10.85
CA ILE A 61 -15.92 -11.39 -10.02
C ILE A 61 -16.29 -9.94 -10.32
N THR A 62 -15.31 -9.03 -10.33
CA THR A 62 -15.57 -7.62 -10.60
C THR A 62 -16.11 -7.41 -11.99
N LYS A 63 -15.59 -8.12 -12.99
CA LYS A 63 -16.09 -8.05 -14.37
C LYS A 63 -17.54 -8.56 -14.50
N ASP A 64 -17.91 -9.63 -13.80
CA ASP A 64 -19.30 -10.12 -13.77
C ASP A 64 -20.24 -9.08 -13.11
N ILE A 65 -19.80 -8.46 -12.01
CA ILE A 65 -20.54 -7.37 -11.35
C ILE A 65 -20.72 -6.19 -12.31
N GLU A 66 -19.67 -5.75 -13.01
CA GLU A 66 -19.73 -4.64 -13.98
C GLU A 66 -20.70 -4.91 -15.12
N ILE A 67 -20.66 -6.12 -15.71
CA ILE A 67 -21.56 -6.53 -16.79
C ILE A 67 -23.03 -6.50 -16.31
N ARG A 68 -23.31 -7.06 -15.13
CA ARG A 68 -24.67 -7.06 -14.57
C ARG A 68 -25.14 -5.66 -14.19
N ALA A 69 -24.25 -4.82 -13.62
CA ALA A 69 -24.58 -3.44 -13.30
C ALA A 69 -24.92 -2.62 -14.55
N ALA A 70 -24.15 -2.79 -15.64
CA ALA A 70 -24.41 -2.14 -16.92
C ALA A 70 -25.78 -2.55 -17.49
N ALA A 71 -26.10 -3.85 -17.50
CA ALA A 71 -27.39 -4.35 -17.97
C ALA A 71 -28.56 -3.77 -17.16
N LEU A 72 -28.43 -3.69 -15.83
CA LEU A 72 -29.46 -3.10 -14.96
C LEU A 72 -29.61 -1.59 -15.16
N ALA A 73 -28.55 -0.89 -15.50
CA ALA A 73 -28.61 0.55 -15.81
C ALA A 73 -29.38 0.82 -17.10
N ASP A 74 -29.25 -0.04 -18.10
CA ASP A 74 -29.99 0.06 -19.38
C ASP A 74 -31.49 -0.21 -19.18
N ASP A 75 -31.87 -1.11 -18.26
CA ASP A 75 -33.28 -1.42 -17.92
C ASP A 75 -33.96 -0.33 -17.09
N GLY A 76 -33.23 0.66 -16.63
CA GLY A 76 -33.69 1.74 -15.75
C GLY A 76 -33.81 1.31 -14.28
N VAL A 77 -33.12 2.05 -13.41
CA VAL A 77 -33.18 1.82 -11.96
C VAL A 77 -34.31 2.63 -11.35
N SER A 78 -35.28 1.97 -10.74
CA SER A 78 -36.28 2.65 -9.91
C SER A 78 -35.72 2.96 -8.53
N TYR A 79 -35.73 4.23 -8.14
CA TYR A 79 -35.36 4.64 -6.79
C TYR A 79 -36.62 4.57 -5.90
N HIS A 80 -36.50 3.83 -4.82
CA HIS A 80 -37.51 3.79 -3.77
C HIS A 80 -36.97 4.51 -2.53
N ASP A 81 -37.82 5.15 -1.76
CA ASP A 81 -37.43 5.68 -0.46
C ASP A 81 -36.99 4.54 0.44
N ILE A 82 -35.73 4.56 0.80
CA ILE A 82 -35.13 3.55 1.66
C ILE A 82 -35.41 3.96 3.11
N LYS A 83 -36.09 3.11 3.85
CA LYS A 83 -36.20 3.28 5.31
C LYS A 83 -34.84 3.02 5.93
N ASP A 84 -34.38 3.95 6.78
CA ASP A 84 -33.12 3.83 7.53
C ASP A 84 -33.33 2.91 8.76
N ASP A 85 -33.58 1.62 8.50
CA ASP A 85 -33.79 0.56 9.50
C ASP A 85 -32.78 -0.58 9.34
N PHE A 86 -31.58 -0.28 8.87
CA PHE A 86 -30.50 -1.24 8.76
C PHE A 86 -29.90 -1.59 10.12
N GLU A 87 -29.48 -2.85 10.27
CA GLU A 87 -28.63 -3.23 11.39
C GLU A 87 -27.33 -2.42 11.34
N ARG A 88 -26.98 -1.78 12.46
CA ARG A 88 -25.79 -0.94 12.57
C ARG A 88 -24.67 -1.71 13.23
N LEU A 89 -23.47 -1.58 12.66
CA LEU A 89 -22.25 -2.23 13.16
C LEU A 89 -21.19 -1.16 13.47
N ASP A 90 -20.68 -1.14 14.70
CA ASP A 90 -19.42 -0.49 15.02
C ASP A 90 -18.30 -1.56 15.00
N PRO A 91 -17.42 -1.57 13.98
CA PRO A 91 -16.38 -2.57 13.85
C PRO A 91 -15.10 -2.25 14.65
N ARG A 92 -15.08 -1.15 15.43
CA ARG A 92 -13.87 -0.58 16.02
C ARG A 92 -13.21 -1.51 17.02
N GLU A 93 -13.93 -1.92 18.06
CA GLU A 93 -13.34 -2.73 19.12
C GLU A 93 -12.83 -4.09 18.64
N PRO A 94 -13.57 -4.87 17.82
CA PRO A 94 -13.04 -6.11 17.24
C PRO A 94 -11.77 -5.92 16.43
N TYR A 95 -11.68 -4.83 15.65
CA TYR A 95 -10.50 -4.52 14.87
C TYR A 95 -9.31 -4.13 15.75
N PHE A 96 -9.52 -3.34 16.80
CA PHE A 96 -8.47 -3.01 17.76
C PHE A 96 -7.95 -4.26 18.48
N GLU A 97 -8.82 -5.19 18.85
CA GLU A 97 -8.40 -6.48 19.41
C GLU A 97 -7.55 -7.30 18.42
N GLN A 98 -7.84 -7.22 17.12
CA GLN A 98 -6.99 -7.83 16.10
C GLN A 98 -5.62 -7.16 16.02
N LEU A 99 -5.56 -5.84 16.03
CA LEU A 99 -4.29 -5.10 16.03
C LEU A 99 -3.45 -5.39 17.28
N LYS A 100 -4.08 -5.56 18.47
CA LYS A 100 -3.39 -5.95 19.72
C LYS A 100 -2.68 -7.30 19.61
N LYS A 101 -3.16 -8.21 18.75
CA LYS A 101 -2.49 -9.49 18.49
C LYS A 101 -1.28 -9.33 17.55
N MET A 102 -1.32 -8.33 16.68
CA MET A 102 -0.29 -8.10 15.64
C MET A 102 0.85 -7.23 16.14
N ILE A 103 0.56 -6.26 16.99
CA ILE A 103 1.49 -5.23 17.48
C ILE A 103 1.96 -5.51 18.89
N ARG A 104 3.25 -5.37 19.13
CA ARG A 104 3.86 -5.50 20.46
C ARG A 104 3.78 -4.16 21.20
N PHE A 105 2.61 -3.83 21.72
CA PHE A 105 2.39 -2.57 22.44
C PHE A 105 3.27 -2.43 23.69
N ASP A 106 3.68 -3.53 24.31
CA ASP A 106 4.64 -3.54 25.41
C ASP A 106 6.04 -3.04 25.01
N VAL A 107 6.39 -3.18 23.72
CA VAL A 107 7.61 -2.62 23.12
C VAL A 107 7.38 -1.17 22.72
N LEU A 108 6.29 -0.91 22.04
CA LEU A 108 5.94 0.43 21.52
C LEU A 108 5.86 1.46 22.66
N THR A 109 5.25 1.11 23.79
CA THR A 109 5.12 2.00 24.97
C THR A 109 6.43 2.33 25.68
N LYS A 110 7.53 1.65 25.34
CA LYS A 110 8.86 2.00 25.84
C LYS A 110 9.53 3.13 25.05
N ALA A 111 8.97 3.50 23.90
CA ALA A 111 9.49 4.63 23.13
C ALA A 111 9.36 5.93 23.93
N LYS A 112 10.48 6.68 24.02
CA LYS A 112 10.51 7.99 24.66
C LYS A 112 10.30 9.07 23.61
N GLY A 113 9.06 9.53 23.44
CA GLY A 113 8.72 10.56 22.47
C GLY A 113 7.28 10.43 21.97
N ASN A 114 6.94 11.26 21.03
CA ASN A 114 5.63 11.31 20.38
C ASN A 114 5.74 10.89 18.91
N PHE A 115 4.61 10.55 18.32
CA PHE A 115 4.44 10.42 16.88
C PHE A 115 3.59 11.57 16.34
N ALA A 116 3.85 11.98 15.11
CA ALA A 116 2.96 12.86 14.35
C ALA A 116 2.11 12.00 13.40
N TYR A 117 0.82 12.30 13.31
CA TYR A 117 -0.09 11.58 12.43
C TYR A 117 -0.84 12.52 11.50
N ASP A 118 -0.99 12.12 10.26
CA ASP A 118 -1.74 12.83 9.24
C ASP A 118 -2.78 11.89 8.62
N ALA A 119 -4.05 12.17 8.89
CA ALA A 119 -5.14 11.38 8.34
C ALA A 119 -5.55 11.79 6.92
N LEU A 120 -4.92 12.83 6.34
CA LEU A 120 -5.22 13.35 4.99
C LEU A 120 -6.73 13.60 4.76
N HIS A 121 -7.47 14.02 5.79
CA HIS A 121 -8.93 14.13 5.80
C HIS A 121 -9.69 12.83 5.52
N GLY A 122 -9.00 11.70 5.49
CA GLY A 122 -9.52 10.37 5.25
C GLY A 122 -10.20 9.74 6.46
N CYS A 123 -10.71 8.54 6.26
CA CYS A 123 -11.41 7.79 7.31
C CYS A 123 -10.49 7.13 8.35
N GLY A 124 -9.15 7.24 8.19
CA GLY A 124 -8.17 6.78 9.20
C GLY A 124 -8.15 7.62 10.48
N ALA A 125 -8.73 8.83 10.46
CA ALA A 125 -8.88 9.69 11.64
C ALA A 125 -9.72 9.00 12.73
N GLY A 126 -9.25 9.03 13.98
CA GLY A 126 -9.90 8.36 15.11
C GLY A 126 -9.68 6.84 15.16
N TRP A 127 -8.76 6.31 14.34
CA TRP A 127 -8.33 4.91 14.37
C TRP A 127 -6.88 4.76 14.82
N LEU A 128 -5.92 5.20 14.01
CA LEU A 128 -4.50 5.10 14.33
C LEU A 128 -4.13 5.96 15.56
N ASP A 129 -4.55 7.19 15.57
CA ASP A 129 -4.33 8.14 16.66
C ASP A 129 -4.96 7.64 17.97
N ARG A 130 -6.16 7.10 17.90
CA ARG A 130 -6.86 6.57 19.08
C ARG A 130 -6.17 5.33 19.63
N ILE A 131 -5.87 4.33 18.82
CA ILE A 131 -5.23 3.11 19.36
C ILE A 131 -3.84 3.40 19.96
N LEU A 132 -3.08 4.34 19.39
CA LEU A 132 -1.82 4.80 19.96
C LEU A 132 -2.05 5.49 21.32
N ALA A 133 -3.02 6.42 21.40
CA ALA A 133 -3.36 7.13 22.62
C ALA A 133 -3.91 6.19 23.72
N ASP A 134 -4.76 5.24 23.39
CA ASP A 134 -5.32 4.24 24.29
C ASP A 134 -4.23 3.36 24.94
N HIS A 135 -3.06 3.25 24.28
CA HIS A 135 -1.88 2.57 24.81
C HIS A 135 -0.83 3.54 25.41
N GLY A 136 -1.22 4.79 25.69
CA GLY A 136 -0.36 5.75 26.39
C GLY A 136 0.70 6.44 25.52
N MET A 137 0.63 6.29 24.20
CA MET A 137 1.52 7.03 23.28
C MET A 137 1.00 8.45 23.05
N GLN A 138 1.91 9.42 23.04
CA GLN A 138 1.58 10.78 22.62
C GLN A 138 1.55 10.86 21.11
N VAL A 139 0.45 11.37 20.57
CA VAL A 139 0.23 11.53 19.12
C VAL A 139 -0.30 12.93 18.83
N GLU A 140 0.38 13.65 17.96
CA GLU A 140 -0.06 14.94 17.44
C GLU A 140 -0.67 14.71 16.05
N SER A 141 -1.99 14.92 15.91
CA SER A 141 -2.71 14.58 14.68
C SER A 141 -3.17 15.81 13.91
N ILE A 142 -3.03 15.78 12.59
CA ILE A 142 -3.49 16.82 11.66
C ILE A 142 -4.43 16.24 10.61
N ARG A 143 -5.17 17.11 9.94
CA ARG A 143 -6.13 16.78 8.88
C ARG A 143 -7.11 15.66 9.27
N THR A 144 -7.53 15.64 10.55
CA THR A 144 -8.44 14.62 11.12
C THR A 144 -9.92 14.97 10.93
N LYS A 145 -10.24 16.19 10.49
CA LYS A 145 -11.62 16.59 10.21
C LYS A 145 -11.99 16.22 8.78
N ARG A 146 -13.20 15.69 8.60
CA ARG A 146 -13.73 15.40 7.27
C ARG A 146 -13.74 16.65 6.39
N ASN A 147 -13.02 16.58 5.26
CA ASN A 147 -13.02 17.57 4.19
C ASN A 147 -13.16 16.83 2.86
N VAL A 148 -14.31 16.97 2.21
CA VAL A 148 -14.62 16.25 0.96
C VAL A 148 -13.78 16.68 -0.23
N LEU A 149 -13.08 17.81 -0.13
CA LEU A 149 -12.16 18.31 -1.15
C LEU A 149 -10.68 18.01 -0.85
N PHE A 150 -10.38 17.41 0.32
CA PHE A 150 -9.02 17.04 0.75
C PHE A 150 -8.01 18.21 0.61
N ASP A 151 -8.44 19.42 0.95
CA ASP A 151 -7.66 20.68 0.75
C ASP A 151 -7.21 20.92 -0.71
N GLY A 152 -7.85 20.24 -1.68
CA GLY A 152 -7.54 20.34 -3.11
C GLY A 152 -6.34 19.50 -3.58
N THR A 153 -5.69 18.72 -2.71
CA THR A 153 -4.50 17.93 -3.06
C THR A 153 -4.79 16.44 -3.28
N GLY A 154 -5.91 15.96 -2.76
CA GLY A 154 -6.22 14.53 -2.69
C GLY A 154 -5.58 13.84 -1.48
N PRO A 155 -6.13 12.69 -1.07
CA PRO A 155 -5.69 11.98 0.14
C PRO A 155 -4.59 10.94 -0.14
N ASP A 156 -3.64 11.24 -1.03
CA ASP A 156 -2.51 10.37 -1.33
C ASP A 156 -1.34 10.65 -0.37
N PRO A 157 -0.80 9.69 0.37
CA PRO A 157 0.30 9.88 1.31
C PRO A 157 1.67 9.95 0.61
N SER A 158 1.72 10.66 -0.52
CA SER A 158 2.94 10.96 -1.28
C SER A 158 3.78 12.05 -0.60
N GLU A 159 5.06 12.13 -0.92
CA GLU A 159 5.99 13.09 -0.34
C GLU A 159 5.49 14.53 -0.45
N ASP A 160 4.97 14.92 -1.62
CA ASP A 160 4.47 16.27 -1.89
C ASP A 160 3.28 16.63 -1.00
N ASN A 161 2.40 15.69 -0.70
CA ASN A 161 1.22 15.91 0.14
C ASN A 161 1.53 15.91 1.64
N LEU A 162 2.71 15.41 2.04
CA LEU A 162 3.10 15.29 3.45
C LEU A 162 3.92 16.48 3.99
N GLU A 163 4.05 17.58 3.26
CA GLU A 163 4.74 18.77 3.75
C GLU A 163 4.16 19.32 5.06
N PRO A 164 2.81 19.33 5.30
CA PRO A 164 2.27 19.69 6.61
C PRO A 164 2.71 18.74 7.74
N LEU A 165 2.73 17.43 7.48
CA LEU A 165 3.21 16.44 8.44
C LEU A 165 4.70 16.61 8.74
N LYS A 166 5.52 16.90 7.73
CA LYS A 166 6.95 17.17 7.87
C LYS A 166 7.22 18.35 8.81
N LYS A 167 6.48 19.45 8.65
CA LYS A 167 6.57 20.59 9.55
C LYS A 167 6.23 20.20 10.98
N LEU A 168 5.16 19.42 11.17
CA LEU A 168 4.74 18.94 12.48
C LEU A 168 5.80 18.04 13.12
N VAL A 169 6.38 17.09 12.37
CA VAL A 169 7.45 16.20 12.85
C VAL A 169 8.63 16.98 13.38
N ILE A 170 9.07 18.00 12.63
CA ILE A 170 10.24 18.84 12.99
C ILE A 170 9.90 19.69 14.22
N GLU A 171 8.75 20.38 14.22
CA GLU A 171 8.31 21.27 15.31
C GLU A 171 8.18 20.51 16.63
N LYS A 172 7.51 19.36 16.60
CA LYS A 172 7.23 18.53 17.79
C LYS A 172 8.38 17.59 18.15
N LYS A 173 9.43 17.53 17.33
CA LYS A 173 10.55 16.58 17.48
C LYS A 173 10.06 15.15 17.57
N SER A 174 9.09 14.80 16.74
CA SER A 174 8.46 13.48 16.75
C SER A 174 9.45 12.39 16.34
N LEU A 175 9.25 11.18 16.84
CA LEU A 175 10.05 10.00 16.48
C LEU A 175 9.88 9.64 14.99
N ALA A 176 8.68 9.86 14.45
CA ALA A 176 8.35 9.71 13.05
C ALA A 176 7.04 10.46 12.73
N GLY A 177 6.82 10.73 11.45
CA GLY A 177 5.52 11.08 10.89
C GLY A 177 4.87 9.86 10.26
N LEU A 178 3.61 9.65 10.57
CA LEU A 178 2.76 8.56 10.08
C LEU A 178 1.61 9.17 9.29
N ALA A 179 1.24 8.59 8.16
CA ALA A 179 0.09 9.03 7.40
C ALA A 179 -0.67 7.84 6.82
N THR A 180 -1.99 8.01 6.62
CA THR A 180 -2.83 7.05 5.89
C THR A 180 -3.56 7.76 4.77
N ASP A 181 -3.85 7.04 3.68
CA ASP A 181 -4.63 7.59 2.57
C ASP A 181 -6.14 7.70 2.90
N GLY A 182 -6.93 8.10 1.91
CA GLY A 182 -8.36 8.40 2.09
C GLY A 182 -9.18 7.29 2.71
N ASP A 183 -8.94 6.03 2.36
CA ASP A 183 -9.59 4.85 2.93
C ASP A 183 -8.66 4.00 3.82
N ALA A 184 -7.52 4.56 4.19
CA ALA A 184 -6.55 4.06 5.15
C ALA A 184 -5.99 2.65 4.83
N ASP A 185 -5.97 2.27 3.54
CA ASP A 185 -5.35 1.03 3.10
C ASP A 185 -3.86 1.20 2.75
N ARG A 186 -3.37 2.47 2.64
CA ARG A 186 -1.97 2.84 2.37
C ARG A 186 -1.38 3.66 3.48
N PHE A 187 -0.04 3.71 3.50
CA PHE A 187 0.73 4.46 4.48
C PHE A 187 1.69 5.46 3.85
N GLY A 188 2.01 6.53 4.56
CA GLY A 188 3.12 7.43 4.29
C GLY A 188 3.97 7.60 5.54
N ILE A 189 5.29 7.56 5.41
CA ILE A 189 6.20 7.58 6.56
C ILE A 189 7.26 8.66 6.37
N LEU A 190 7.41 9.50 7.40
CA LEU A 190 8.53 10.45 7.54
C LEU A 190 9.42 10.02 8.69
N ASP A 191 10.72 10.09 8.50
CA ASP A 191 11.69 9.94 9.59
C ASP A 191 11.68 11.18 10.51
N ARG A 192 12.28 11.08 11.67
CA ARG A 192 12.35 12.13 12.68
C ARG A 192 12.96 13.46 12.21
N ASN A 193 13.71 13.45 11.11
CA ASN A 193 14.25 14.64 10.47
C ASN A 193 13.35 15.20 9.35
N GLY A 194 12.15 14.63 9.17
CA GLY A 194 11.20 15.00 8.13
C GLY A 194 11.49 14.41 6.74
N ALA A 195 12.49 13.55 6.61
CA ALA A 195 12.76 12.86 5.35
C ALA A 195 11.67 11.84 5.04
N PHE A 196 11.16 11.84 3.82
CA PHE A 196 10.22 10.82 3.35
C PHE A 196 10.95 9.47 3.17
N ILE A 197 10.39 8.43 3.76
CA ILE A 197 10.91 7.07 3.60
C ILE A 197 10.06 6.34 2.57
N GLN A 198 10.65 6.00 1.45
CA GLN A 198 9.96 5.33 0.36
C GLN A 198 9.25 4.04 0.85
N PRO A 199 8.01 3.75 0.39
CA PRO A 199 7.29 2.52 0.76
C PRO A 199 8.11 1.26 0.53
N ASN A 200 8.89 1.20 -0.54
CA ASN A 200 9.81 0.12 -0.83
C ASN A 200 10.85 -0.13 0.29
N HIS A 201 11.40 0.93 0.87
CA HIS A 201 12.34 0.84 1.98
C HIS A 201 11.63 0.38 3.27
N ILE A 202 10.44 0.89 3.54
CA ILE A 202 9.63 0.46 4.68
C ILE A 202 9.32 -1.04 4.60
N LEU A 203 8.94 -1.55 3.43
CA LEU A 203 8.69 -2.99 3.24
C LEU A 203 9.92 -3.83 3.57
N GLY A 204 11.11 -3.43 3.10
CA GLY A 204 12.37 -4.12 3.41
C GLY A 204 12.70 -4.08 4.91
N LEU A 205 12.55 -2.90 5.53
CA LEU A 205 12.82 -2.70 6.97
C LEU A 205 11.86 -3.50 7.85
N VAL A 206 10.56 -3.47 7.54
CA VAL A 206 9.54 -4.21 8.31
C VAL A 206 9.72 -5.72 8.11
N PHE A 207 10.05 -6.17 6.89
CA PHE A 207 10.32 -7.58 6.63
C PHE A 207 11.49 -8.10 7.47
N ASP A 208 12.62 -7.39 7.46
CA ASP A 208 13.79 -7.69 8.29
C ASP A 208 13.43 -7.73 9.78
N TYR A 209 12.72 -6.71 10.26
CA TYR A 209 12.27 -6.61 11.64
C TYR A 209 11.37 -7.76 12.08
N LEU A 210 10.42 -8.15 11.23
CA LEU A 210 9.51 -9.26 11.52
C LEU A 210 10.25 -10.58 11.61
N LEU A 211 11.21 -10.85 10.72
CA LEU A 211 12.03 -12.07 10.77
C LEU A 211 12.91 -12.13 12.03
N GLU A 212 13.45 -10.99 12.46
CA GLU A 212 14.23 -10.91 13.71
C GLU A 212 13.39 -11.11 14.97
N THR A 213 12.12 -10.69 14.96
CA THR A 213 11.37 -10.51 16.21
C THR A 213 10.16 -11.42 16.40
N ARG A 214 9.64 -12.03 15.33
CA ARG A 214 8.42 -12.86 15.42
C ARG A 214 8.67 -14.37 15.55
N GLY A 215 9.90 -14.81 15.41
CA GLY A 215 10.27 -16.23 15.49
C GLY A 215 9.69 -17.11 14.38
N LEU A 216 9.20 -16.51 13.30
CA LEU A 216 8.62 -17.20 12.16
C LEU A 216 9.56 -17.13 10.95
N LYS A 217 9.94 -18.29 10.41
CA LYS A 217 10.72 -18.39 9.17
C LYS A 217 9.80 -18.54 7.96
N LEU A 218 8.99 -17.51 7.71
CA LEU A 218 8.12 -17.42 6.53
C LEU A 218 8.73 -16.44 5.51
N GLY A 219 8.41 -16.65 4.25
CA GLY A 219 8.88 -15.80 3.16
C GLY A 219 8.21 -14.41 3.12
N ALA A 220 8.39 -13.72 2.00
CA ALA A 220 7.66 -12.50 1.69
C ALA A 220 7.01 -12.60 0.31
N SER A 221 6.09 -11.69 0.01
CA SER A 221 5.59 -11.48 -1.36
C SER A 221 5.68 -10.01 -1.73
N ARG A 222 6.10 -9.77 -2.97
CA ARG A 222 6.18 -8.45 -3.59
C ARG A 222 5.67 -8.49 -5.03
N SER A 223 5.18 -7.35 -5.54
CA SER A 223 4.89 -7.24 -6.97
C SER A 223 6.16 -7.11 -7.81
N VAL A 224 6.05 -7.33 -9.12
CA VAL A 224 7.16 -7.11 -10.07
C VAL A 224 7.67 -5.67 -10.07
N ALA A 225 6.86 -4.71 -9.63
CA ALA A 225 7.20 -3.29 -9.52
C ALA A 225 7.86 -2.91 -8.18
N THR A 226 7.85 -3.83 -7.21
CA THR A 226 8.36 -3.59 -5.85
C THR A 226 9.85 -3.95 -5.77
N THR A 227 10.55 -3.29 -4.85
CA THR A 227 12.00 -3.36 -4.65
C THR A 227 12.57 -4.78 -4.53
N HIS A 228 13.76 -5.00 -5.10
CA HIS A 228 14.58 -6.19 -4.87
C HIS A 228 15.29 -6.20 -3.49
N LEU A 229 15.16 -5.12 -2.70
CA LEU A 229 15.57 -5.15 -1.28
C LEU A 229 14.85 -6.27 -0.53
N MET A 230 13.59 -6.57 -0.86
CA MET A 230 12.87 -7.71 -0.28
C MET A 230 13.58 -9.03 -0.57
N ASP A 231 14.08 -9.24 -1.80
CA ASP A 231 14.84 -10.43 -2.17
C ASP A 231 16.17 -10.52 -1.42
N ALA A 232 16.84 -9.38 -1.25
CA ALA A 232 18.10 -9.30 -0.50
C ALA A 232 17.90 -9.64 0.99
N VAL A 233 16.82 -9.15 1.60
CA VAL A 233 16.41 -9.49 2.97
C VAL A 233 16.06 -10.99 3.06
N GLY A 234 15.28 -11.49 2.09
CA GLY A 234 14.96 -12.92 2.03
C GLY A 234 16.22 -13.80 1.99
N LYS A 235 17.20 -13.42 1.18
CA LYS A 235 18.50 -14.09 1.12
C LYS A 235 19.28 -13.99 2.44
N LEU A 236 19.28 -12.82 3.10
CA LEU A 236 19.96 -12.61 4.38
C LEU A 236 19.41 -13.55 5.47
N HIS A 237 18.11 -13.81 5.48
CA HIS A 237 17.42 -14.63 6.49
C HIS A 237 17.13 -16.07 6.03
N ASP A 238 17.59 -16.46 4.84
CA ASP A 238 17.34 -17.78 4.24
C ASP A 238 15.84 -18.13 4.15
N VAL A 239 15.06 -17.19 3.60
CA VAL A 239 13.62 -17.35 3.35
C VAL A 239 13.27 -16.96 1.92
N LYS A 240 12.19 -17.56 1.39
CA LYS A 240 11.76 -17.35 0.00
C LYS A 240 10.98 -16.04 -0.17
N VAL A 241 11.29 -15.30 -1.25
CA VAL A 241 10.46 -14.19 -1.72
C VAL A 241 9.70 -14.61 -2.97
N TYR A 242 8.40 -14.34 -2.99
CA TYR A 242 7.48 -14.63 -4.10
C TYR A 242 7.22 -13.35 -4.88
N GLU A 243 7.55 -13.35 -6.16
CA GLU A 243 7.19 -12.25 -7.08
C GLU A 243 5.81 -12.51 -7.69
N THR A 244 4.97 -11.48 -7.76
CA THR A 244 3.61 -11.55 -8.31
C THR A 244 3.39 -10.44 -9.34
N PRO A 245 2.37 -10.52 -10.21
CA PRO A 245 1.88 -9.35 -10.91
C PRO A 245 1.49 -8.24 -9.95
N VAL A 246 1.36 -7.00 -10.43
CA VAL A 246 0.87 -5.87 -9.62
C VAL A 246 -0.61 -6.10 -9.24
N GLY A 247 -0.89 -5.96 -7.96
CA GLY A 247 -2.24 -6.07 -7.40
C GLY A 247 -2.29 -6.98 -6.17
N PHE A 248 -2.83 -6.46 -5.09
CA PHE A 248 -2.84 -7.11 -3.78
C PHE A 248 -3.61 -8.45 -3.77
N LYS A 249 -4.54 -8.62 -4.71
CA LYS A 249 -5.28 -9.88 -4.95
C LYS A 249 -4.37 -11.11 -5.19
N TYR A 250 -3.13 -10.91 -5.63
CA TYR A 250 -2.16 -12.00 -5.84
C TYR A 250 -1.36 -12.31 -4.56
N ILE A 251 -1.28 -11.34 -3.64
CA ILE A 251 -0.58 -11.48 -2.36
C ILE A 251 -1.46 -12.21 -1.33
N GLY A 252 -2.75 -11.87 -1.26
CA GLY A 252 -3.69 -12.46 -0.31
C GLY A 252 -3.69 -14.00 -0.25
N PRO A 253 -3.71 -14.72 -1.39
CA PRO A 253 -3.62 -16.18 -1.40
C PRO A 253 -2.35 -16.75 -0.75
N LEU A 254 -1.20 -16.09 -0.92
CA LEU A 254 0.07 -16.53 -0.31
C LEU A 254 0.04 -16.35 1.21
N LEU A 255 -0.58 -15.25 1.67
CA LEU A 255 -0.77 -14.97 3.10
C LEU A 255 -1.66 -16.03 3.74
N ARG A 256 -2.84 -16.32 3.15
CA ARG A 256 -3.77 -17.35 3.63
C ARG A 256 -3.15 -18.76 3.65
N ALA A 257 -2.28 -19.04 2.70
CA ALA A 257 -1.56 -20.31 2.64
C ALA A 257 -0.43 -20.42 3.68
N GLY A 258 -0.21 -19.40 4.52
CA GLY A 258 0.86 -19.38 5.51
C GLY A 258 2.28 -19.40 4.92
N LYS A 259 2.45 -18.94 3.67
CA LYS A 259 3.73 -18.98 2.96
C LYS A 259 4.60 -17.76 3.23
N ILE A 260 3.99 -16.64 3.63
CA ILE A 260 4.65 -15.35 3.77
C ILE A 260 4.35 -14.71 5.13
N ILE A 261 5.36 -14.05 5.70
CA ILE A 261 5.21 -13.24 6.92
C ILE A 261 4.73 -11.83 6.61
N ILE A 262 5.08 -11.32 5.42
CA ILE A 262 4.70 -10.00 4.92
C ILE A 262 4.42 -10.07 3.42
N GLY A 263 3.44 -9.31 2.99
CA GLY A 263 3.19 -9.01 1.58
C GLY A 263 3.01 -7.51 1.39
N GLY A 264 3.58 -6.96 0.31
CA GLY A 264 3.48 -5.52 0.07
C GLY A 264 3.78 -5.11 -1.36
N GLU A 265 3.42 -3.87 -1.67
CA GLU A 265 3.60 -3.24 -2.98
C GLU A 265 4.22 -1.85 -2.84
N GLU A 266 4.94 -1.44 -3.87
CA GLU A 266 5.55 -0.11 -3.97
C GLU A 266 4.53 1.05 -3.84
N SER A 267 3.26 0.75 -4.02
CA SER A 267 2.14 1.68 -3.87
C SER A 267 1.74 1.95 -2.42
N ALA A 268 2.59 1.58 -1.45
CA ALA A 268 2.40 1.77 -0.01
C ALA A 268 1.27 0.91 0.60
N GLY A 269 0.97 -0.22 0.02
CA GLY A 269 0.07 -1.22 0.61
C GLY A 269 0.86 -2.37 1.21
N MET A 270 0.55 -2.79 2.43
CA MET A 270 1.13 -3.99 3.04
C MET A 270 0.18 -4.68 4.02
N THR A 271 0.45 -5.95 4.26
CA THR A 271 -0.15 -6.76 5.34
C THR A 271 0.83 -7.80 5.84
N ILE A 272 0.52 -8.43 6.98
CA ILE A 272 1.38 -9.46 7.59
C ILE A 272 0.61 -10.74 7.92
N HIS A 273 1.36 -11.82 8.14
CA HIS A 273 0.82 -13.10 8.57
C HIS A 273 -0.03 -12.98 9.85
N GLY A 274 -1.19 -13.64 9.86
CA GLY A 274 -2.13 -13.60 10.98
C GLY A 274 -3.06 -12.38 10.99
N HIS A 275 -2.91 -11.47 10.02
CA HIS A 275 -3.80 -10.34 9.82
C HIS A 275 -4.74 -10.59 8.62
N LEU A 276 -5.13 -9.53 7.90
CA LEU A 276 -6.09 -9.56 6.82
C LEU A 276 -5.42 -9.86 5.46
N PRO A 277 -6.10 -10.47 4.48
CA PRO A 277 -5.62 -10.60 3.12
C PRO A 277 -5.88 -9.32 2.29
N GLU A 278 -5.93 -8.17 2.94
CA GLU A 278 -6.08 -6.83 2.40
C GLU A 278 -4.99 -5.93 2.96
N LYS A 279 -4.66 -4.86 2.22
CA LYS A 279 -3.73 -3.81 2.65
C LYS A 279 -4.27 -3.11 3.89
N ASP A 280 -3.36 -2.74 4.80
CA ASP A 280 -3.72 -2.04 6.02
C ASP A 280 -2.68 -0.98 6.36
N GLY A 281 -3.02 0.29 6.07
CA GLY A 281 -2.16 1.44 6.37
C GLY A 281 -2.03 1.71 7.86
N ILE A 282 -3.07 1.40 8.65
CA ILE A 282 -3.06 1.56 10.11
C ILE A 282 -2.07 0.57 10.72
N LEU A 283 -2.17 -0.72 10.34
CA LEU A 283 -1.22 -1.74 10.76
C LEU A 283 0.22 -1.38 10.36
N ALA A 284 0.41 -0.90 9.12
CA ALA A 284 1.72 -0.51 8.61
C ALA A 284 2.36 0.59 9.48
N CYS A 285 1.61 1.63 9.78
CA CYS A 285 2.06 2.72 10.66
C CYS A 285 2.41 2.21 12.07
N LEU A 286 1.59 1.33 12.64
CA LEU A 286 1.84 0.73 13.95
C LEU A 286 3.10 -0.15 13.96
N LEU A 287 3.34 -0.94 12.92
CA LEU A 287 4.55 -1.77 12.80
C LEU A 287 5.81 -0.91 12.68
N VAL A 288 5.75 0.19 11.94
CA VAL A 288 6.86 1.15 11.85
C VAL A 288 7.11 1.79 13.21
N ALA A 289 6.08 2.20 13.93
CA ALA A 289 6.21 2.77 15.27
C ALA A 289 6.80 1.75 16.26
N GLU A 290 6.35 0.49 16.22
CA GLU A 290 6.91 -0.61 17.02
C GLU A 290 8.40 -0.84 16.70
N MET A 291 8.76 -0.87 15.42
CA MET A 291 10.12 -1.07 14.96
C MET A 291 11.05 0.06 15.44
N ILE A 292 10.60 1.32 15.34
CA ILE A 292 11.36 2.49 15.86
C ILE A 292 11.57 2.34 17.37
N ALA A 293 10.54 1.99 18.12
CA ALA A 293 10.63 1.79 19.56
C ALA A 293 11.58 0.65 19.94
N ALA A 294 11.50 -0.47 19.23
CA ALA A 294 12.32 -1.66 19.48
C ALA A 294 13.82 -1.40 19.21
N ARG A 295 14.13 -0.77 18.08
CA ARG A 295 15.51 -0.53 17.63
C ARG A 295 16.10 0.77 18.18
N ASN A 296 15.28 1.67 18.70
CA ASN A 296 15.66 2.99 19.23
C ASN A 296 16.59 3.78 18.28
N ALA A 297 16.31 3.73 17.00
CA ALA A 297 17.11 4.33 15.94
C ALA A 297 16.19 4.99 14.89
N SER A 298 16.71 6.02 14.18
CA SER A 298 16.00 6.62 13.06
C SER A 298 15.78 5.62 11.93
N LEU A 299 14.74 5.81 11.13
CA LEU A 299 14.48 4.95 9.97
C LEU A 299 15.63 4.95 8.96
N MET A 300 16.24 6.12 8.75
CA MET A 300 17.41 6.24 7.87
C MET A 300 18.63 5.51 8.40
N ASP A 301 18.87 5.51 9.72
CA ASP A 301 19.96 4.75 10.31
C ASP A 301 19.71 3.24 10.21
N GLN A 302 18.47 2.80 10.43
CA GLN A 302 18.06 1.41 10.24
C GLN A 302 18.22 0.97 8.78
N LEU A 303 17.89 1.83 7.82
CA LEU A 303 18.01 1.55 6.39
C LEU A 303 19.49 1.42 5.98
N ARG A 304 20.37 2.32 6.47
CA ARG A 304 21.82 2.22 6.23
C ARG A 304 22.39 0.93 6.81
N ASP A 305 21.96 0.54 8.01
CA ASP A 305 22.38 -0.73 8.60
C ASP A 305 21.91 -1.93 7.77
N LEU A 306 20.66 -1.92 7.33
CA LEU A 306 20.12 -2.97 6.48
C LEU A 306 20.89 -3.08 5.16
N PHE A 307 21.15 -1.95 4.47
CA PHE A 307 21.94 -1.93 3.24
C PHE A 307 23.35 -2.51 3.46
N ARG A 308 24.00 -2.16 4.57
CA ARG A 308 25.30 -2.73 4.94
C ARG A 308 25.23 -4.25 5.14
N ARG A 309 24.19 -4.77 5.80
CA ARG A 309 24.00 -6.21 6.07
C ARG A 309 23.69 -7.01 4.81
N VAL A 310 22.90 -6.46 3.90
CA VAL A 310 22.60 -7.11 2.61
C VAL A 310 23.67 -6.90 1.55
N GLY A 311 24.62 -5.99 1.79
CA GLY A 311 25.79 -5.74 0.93
C GLY A 311 25.51 -4.89 -0.31
N SER A 312 24.35 -4.23 -0.40
CA SER A 312 23.97 -3.35 -1.52
C SER A 312 22.95 -2.32 -1.07
N GLU A 313 22.88 -1.22 -1.81
CA GLU A 313 21.80 -0.22 -1.68
C GLU A 313 20.77 -0.43 -2.77
N PHE A 314 19.51 -0.03 -2.50
CA PHE A 314 18.37 -0.17 -3.39
C PHE A 314 17.59 1.15 -3.42
N TRP A 315 17.67 1.86 -4.53
CA TRP A 315 17.06 3.17 -4.71
C TRP A 315 15.99 3.09 -5.80
N PRO A 316 14.71 2.96 -5.43
CA PRO A 316 13.61 2.89 -6.37
C PRO A 316 13.20 4.27 -6.86
N VAL A 317 12.79 4.34 -8.12
CA VAL A 317 12.11 5.52 -8.71
C VAL A 317 10.83 5.07 -9.38
N ARG A 318 9.77 5.85 -9.23
CA ARG A 318 8.51 5.69 -9.94
C ARG A 318 8.20 6.95 -10.73
N MET A 319 7.84 6.77 -12.00
CA MET A 319 7.41 7.85 -12.88
C MET A 319 6.10 7.48 -13.58
N ASN A 320 5.13 8.39 -13.55
CA ASN A 320 3.90 8.29 -14.33
C ASN A 320 4.03 9.19 -15.54
N LEU A 321 3.83 8.63 -16.73
CA LEU A 321 3.97 9.33 -17.99
C LEU A 321 2.62 9.37 -18.71
N HIS A 322 2.02 10.55 -18.83
CA HIS A 322 0.85 10.77 -19.68
C HIS A 322 1.25 10.66 -21.14
N LEU A 323 0.57 9.79 -21.88
CA LEU A 323 0.88 9.50 -23.27
C LEU A 323 -0.17 10.08 -24.21
N PRO A 324 0.25 10.66 -25.36
CA PRO A 324 -0.67 10.90 -26.47
C PRO A 324 -1.32 9.59 -26.94
N ASP A 325 -2.55 9.66 -27.43
CA ASP A 325 -3.35 8.49 -27.85
C ASP A 325 -2.61 7.57 -28.84
N GLU A 326 -1.84 8.13 -29.77
CA GLU A 326 -1.08 7.33 -30.74
C GLU A 326 0.06 6.53 -30.09
N THR A 327 0.78 7.14 -29.15
CA THR A 327 1.85 6.48 -28.41
C THR A 327 1.28 5.39 -27.51
N GLN A 328 0.15 5.68 -26.86
CA GLN A 328 -0.55 4.71 -26.01
C GLN A 328 -0.97 3.46 -26.78
N LYS A 329 -1.51 3.63 -28.01
CA LYS A 329 -1.92 2.50 -28.86
C LYS A 329 -0.73 1.63 -29.32
N LYS A 330 0.44 2.22 -29.53
CA LYS A 330 1.66 1.52 -29.96
C LYS A 330 2.44 0.87 -28.81
N LEU A 331 2.26 1.36 -27.59
CA LEU A 331 3.04 0.91 -26.42
C LEU A 331 2.97 -0.60 -26.17
N PRO A 332 1.80 -1.29 -26.25
CA PRO A 332 1.74 -2.74 -26.03
C PRO A 332 2.62 -3.54 -27.01
N ASP A 333 2.70 -3.13 -28.26
CA ASP A 333 3.54 -3.82 -29.27
C ASP A 333 5.02 -3.55 -29.02
N ARG A 334 5.39 -2.32 -28.68
CA ARG A 334 6.76 -1.96 -28.31
C ARG A 334 7.25 -2.73 -27.08
N LEU A 335 6.41 -2.89 -26.07
CA LEU A 335 6.74 -3.66 -24.88
C LEU A 335 6.98 -5.16 -25.16
N ARG A 336 6.69 -5.66 -26.38
CA ARG A 336 7.01 -7.03 -26.83
C ARG A 336 8.38 -7.16 -27.46
N GLU A 337 9.07 -6.05 -27.73
CA GLU A 337 10.42 -6.06 -28.29
C GLU A 337 11.40 -6.80 -27.36
N ASN A 338 12.43 -7.40 -27.97
CA ASN A 338 13.48 -8.10 -27.23
C ASN A 338 14.73 -7.22 -27.15
N PHE A 339 15.33 -7.19 -25.98
CA PHE A 339 16.49 -6.37 -25.67
C PHE A 339 17.65 -7.26 -25.21
N SER A 340 18.80 -7.14 -25.86
CA SER A 340 20.08 -7.62 -25.33
C SER A 340 20.80 -6.53 -24.53
N GLU A 341 20.47 -5.26 -24.84
CA GLU A 341 20.97 -4.06 -24.18
C GLU A 341 19.87 -3.00 -24.14
N PHE A 342 19.82 -2.20 -23.07
CA PHE A 342 18.93 -1.05 -22.94
C PHE A 342 19.64 0.08 -22.19
N ALA A 343 19.61 1.29 -22.71
CA ALA A 343 20.25 2.48 -22.11
C ALA A 343 21.75 2.28 -21.75
N GLY A 344 22.48 1.50 -22.53
CA GLY A 344 23.89 1.17 -22.26
C GLY A 344 24.11 0.08 -21.23
N HIS A 345 23.05 -0.56 -20.74
CA HIS A 345 23.12 -1.68 -19.79
C HIS A 345 22.81 -3.00 -20.51
N ARG A 346 23.64 -4.02 -20.29
CA ARG A 346 23.37 -5.37 -20.80
C ARG A 346 22.22 -6.02 -20.03
N VAL A 347 21.26 -6.57 -20.75
CA VAL A 347 20.10 -7.26 -20.18
C VAL A 347 20.46 -8.68 -19.78
N ALA A 348 20.42 -8.96 -18.47
CA ALA A 348 20.62 -10.29 -17.91
C ALA A 348 19.33 -11.14 -17.95
N LYS A 349 18.18 -10.52 -17.71
CA LYS A 349 16.88 -11.20 -17.71
C LYS A 349 15.77 -10.25 -18.17
N THR A 350 14.86 -10.78 -18.99
CA THR A 350 13.59 -10.13 -19.33
C THR A 350 12.45 -10.83 -18.62
N ASP A 351 11.58 -10.06 -17.95
CA ASP A 351 10.37 -10.56 -17.34
C ASP A 351 9.15 -9.84 -17.94
N ARG A 352 8.10 -10.60 -18.23
CA ARG A 352 6.87 -10.11 -18.87
C ARG A 352 5.61 -10.44 -18.06
N THR A 353 5.78 -10.63 -16.78
CA THR A 353 4.68 -10.97 -15.86
C THR A 353 3.61 -9.88 -15.82
N ASP A 354 4.03 -8.59 -15.85
CA ASP A 354 3.11 -7.45 -15.90
C ASP A 354 3.80 -6.24 -16.59
N GLY A 355 3.83 -6.23 -17.92
CA GLY A 355 4.56 -5.26 -18.72
C GLY A 355 5.90 -5.78 -19.19
N LEU A 356 6.89 -4.90 -19.37
CA LEU A 356 8.27 -5.24 -19.74
C LEU A 356 9.22 -4.85 -18.62
N LYS A 357 9.76 -5.84 -17.91
CA LYS A 357 10.83 -5.66 -16.92
C LYS A 357 12.15 -6.16 -17.50
N LEU A 358 13.15 -5.29 -17.54
CA LEU A 358 14.51 -5.60 -17.91
C LEU A 358 15.37 -5.55 -16.67
N ILE A 359 16.05 -6.65 -16.34
CA ILE A 359 16.98 -6.75 -15.22
C ILE A 359 18.38 -6.82 -15.82
N PHE A 360 19.30 -5.98 -15.35
CA PHE A 360 20.64 -5.82 -15.90
C PHE A 360 21.69 -6.62 -15.10
N ASP A 361 22.89 -6.79 -15.70
CA ASP A 361 23.99 -7.58 -15.10
C ASP A 361 24.44 -7.01 -13.75
N ASP A 362 24.28 -5.71 -13.50
CA ASP A 362 24.61 -5.05 -12.23
C ASP A 362 23.50 -5.15 -11.16
N GLY A 363 22.40 -5.83 -11.48
CA GLY A 363 21.24 -6.00 -10.61
C GLY A 363 20.24 -4.85 -10.63
N SER A 364 20.55 -3.72 -11.30
CA SER A 364 19.56 -2.66 -11.55
C SER A 364 18.47 -3.15 -12.51
N TRP A 365 17.31 -2.49 -12.49
CA TRP A 365 16.22 -2.90 -13.37
C TRP A 365 15.30 -1.75 -13.73
N VAL A 366 14.60 -1.90 -14.85
CA VAL A 366 13.50 -1.04 -15.31
C VAL A 366 12.27 -1.89 -15.62
N LEU A 367 11.11 -1.43 -15.17
CA LEU A 367 9.81 -1.97 -15.56
C LEU A 367 8.99 -0.87 -16.23
N MET A 368 8.48 -1.16 -17.41
CA MET A 368 7.57 -0.30 -18.17
C MET A 368 6.24 -1.03 -18.36
N ARG A 369 5.14 -0.40 -17.94
CA ARG A 369 3.82 -1.01 -18.06
C ARG A 369 2.74 0.03 -18.39
N PRO A 370 1.75 -0.30 -19.23
CA PRO A 370 0.58 0.56 -19.42
C PRO A 370 -0.28 0.53 -18.15
N SER A 371 -0.96 1.63 -17.83
CA SER A 371 -2.05 1.60 -16.85
C SER A 371 -3.27 0.93 -17.48
N GLY A 372 -3.98 0.11 -16.71
CA GLY A 372 -5.23 -0.52 -17.14
C GLY A 372 -6.45 0.42 -17.07
N THR A 373 -6.33 1.56 -16.38
CA THR A 373 -7.45 2.45 -16.06
C THR A 373 -7.28 3.88 -16.54
N GLU A 374 -6.06 4.29 -16.89
CA GLU A 374 -5.72 5.66 -17.25
C GLU A 374 -4.80 5.68 -18.46
N PRO A 375 -4.78 6.76 -19.27
CA PRO A 375 -3.90 6.91 -20.44
C PRO A 375 -2.45 7.25 -20.02
N VAL A 376 -1.87 6.44 -19.13
CA VAL A 376 -0.52 6.61 -18.61
C VAL A 376 0.32 5.35 -18.76
N ALA A 377 1.60 5.52 -19.06
CA ALA A 377 2.61 4.50 -18.82
C ALA A 377 3.23 4.72 -17.45
N ARG A 378 3.44 3.63 -16.72
CA ARG A 378 4.13 3.63 -15.44
C ARG A 378 5.51 3.05 -15.61
N ILE A 379 6.51 3.81 -15.23
CA ILE A 379 7.92 3.43 -15.26
C ILE A 379 8.36 3.26 -13.82
N TYR A 380 9.01 2.14 -13.54
CA TYR A 380 9.64 1.84 -12.25
C TYR A 380 11.07 1.45 -12.52
N THR A 381 11.98 1.99 -11.74
CA THR A 381 13.39 1.64 -11.82
C THR A 381 13.97 1.43 -10.43
N GLU A 382 15.04 0.68 -10.35
CA GLU A 382 15.82 0.54 -9.13
C GLU A 382 17.28 0.34 -9.50
N ALA A 383 18.17 1.03 -8.77
CA ALA A 383 19.60 0.90 -8.92
C ALA A 383 20.30 1.07 -7.56
N SER A 384 21.60 0.79 -7.52
CA SER A 384 22.42 0.92 -6.29
C SER A 384 22.72 2.37 -5.91
N LYS A 385 22.31 3.36 -6.72
CA LYS A 385 22.48 4.80 -6.46
C LYS A 385 21.25 5.57 -6.95
N PRO A 386 20.80 6.61 -6.22
CA PRO A 386 19.64 7.42 -6.62
C PRO A 386 19.76 7.95 -8.06
N ALA A 387 20.85 8.63 -8.38
CA ALA A 387 21.08 9.23 -9.70
C ALA A 387 21.08 8.21 -10.85
N ALA A 388 21.50 6.95 -10.59
CA ALA A 388 21.46 5.90 -11.62
C ALA A 388 20.01 5.43 -11.86
N ALA A 389 19.20 5.30 -10.82
CA ALA A 389 17.79 4.96 -10.95
C ALA A 389 16.99 6.05 -11.66
N GLU A 390 17.24 7.34 -11.33
CA GLU A 390 16.63 8.49 -11.99
C GLU A 390 16.99 8.55 -13.49
N LYS A 391 18.29 8.37 -13.81
CA LYS A 391 18.74 8.35 -15.20
C LYS A 391 18.06 7.22 -15.98
N LEU A 392 17.99 6.02 -15.42
CA LEU A 392 17.35 4.88 -16.05
C LEU A 392 15.85 5.14 -16.29
N ALA A 393 15.17 5.84 -15.39
CA ALA A 393 13.77 6.24 -15.55
C ALA A 393 13.61 7.25 -16.72
N GLU A 394 14.50 8.24 -16.85
CA GLU A 394 14.49 9.19 -17.96
C GLU A 394 14.81 8.51 -19.29
N ASP A 395 15.75 7.56 -19.33
CA ASP A 395 16.06 6.79 -20.53
C ASP A 395 14.85 5.95 -20.97
N ALA A 396 14.14 5.34 -20.03
CA ALA A 396 12.89 4.60 -20.29
C ALA A 396 11.77 5.51 -20.81
N LYS A 397 11.62 6.70 -20.22
CA LYS A 397 10.69 7.73 -20.72
C LYS A 397 11.03 8.13 -22.16
N ALA A 398 12.30 8.43 -22.43
CA ALA A 398 12.76 8.78 -23.79
C ALA A 398 12.44 7.66 -24.79
N TRP A 399 12.65 6.39 -24.41
CA TRP A 399 12.32 5.26 -25.25
C TRP A 399 10.80 5.13 -25.48
N ILE A 400 9.95 5.32 -24.48
CA ILE A 400 8.49 5.25 -24.63
C ILE A 400 7.96 6.36 -25.56
N THR A 401 8.56 7.55 -25.53
CA THR A 401 8.07 8.73 -26.26
C THR A 401 8.60 8.88 -27.68
N GLN A 402 9.56 8.06 -28.12
CA GLN A 402 10.02 7.94 -29.52
C GLN A 402 9.00 7.23 -30.39
#